data_89464bf971c590e7ad1c17a56b3c3cd5
#
_entry.id   89464bf971c590e7ad1c17a56b3c3cd5
#
_cell.length_a   1.000
_cell.length_b   1.000
_cell.length_c   1.000
_cell.angle_alpha   90.00
_cell.angle_beta   90.00
_cell.angle_gamma   90.00
#
_symmetry.space_group_name_H-M   'P 1'
#
loop_
_entity.id
_entity.type
_entity.pdbx_description
1 polymer ?
#
loop_
_entity_poly.entity_id
_entity_poly.type
_entity_poly.pdbx_seq_one_letter_code
_entity_poly.pdbx_strand_id
1 'polypeptide(L)'
;MVKNQVQLITYPDSLGGDLKKLDNVLEKHFPDLFTGGIHILPPFPSSGDRGFAPLTYLEIEPKFGTWDDIKRIGEKHAIILDLMVNHISAKSSYFQDFLKNGYESEYADLFIQVKKLWADGIPLQEDIDKMFLRREQPFSDFKIEKTGEIEKVWTTFGKTIPSEQIDMDMNSPIAIDLLTKFMSNFSKNNVKIVRLDAVGYVVKKLGTSCFFVEPEIYAFLEWIHKLAGSLNIEILPEIHAEYQTQFKLANEGYWIYDFILPYTILETLITKSSKSLKEYLKVRPRNQFTMLDCHDGVPIKPDMDGLYQGAVARKVVDQCVKNGANLSLILSQAHKDSDGFDVHQIRGTYYSLLGCNDAAYLAARAIQFFTPGIPQVYYVGLLAGKNDVEAVKQTGEGRELNRHNYSLSEIDSEVQRPVVGKLIELIKFRNSHPAFNGTFNVEVCSDSEIVLSWNLNDTYARLHVDLANYSSEISCSDSSGIQLMKQIL
;
A
#
# COMPACT_ATOMS: atom_id res chain seq x y z
N MET A 1 -8.86 -10.81 -14.08
CA MET A 1 -7.46 -11.17 -14.42
C MET A 1 -6.63 -9.89 -14.39
N VAL A 2 -5.56 -9.88 -13.61
CA VAL A 2 -4.65 -8.74 -13.45
C VAL A 2 -3.90 -8.49 -14.77
N LYS A 3 -3.88 -7.24 -15.26
CA LYS A 3 -3.18 -6.87 -16.49
C LYS A 3 -1.74 -6.44 -16.17
N ASN A 4 -0.77 -6.87 -16.99
CA ASN A 4 0.63 -6.45 -16.88
C ASN A 4 0.86 -5.03 -17.43
N GLN A 5 0.19 -4.05 -16.83
CA GLN A 5 0.22 -2.64 -17.20
C GLN A 5 0.19 -1.76 -15.95
N VAL A 6 0.61 -0.51 -16.10
CA VAL A 6 0.70 0.42 -14.97
C VAL A 6 -0.68 0.77 -14.42
N GLN A 7 -0.79 0.79 -13.10
CA GLN A 7 -1.98 1.18 -12.35
C GLN A 7 -1.75 2.50 -11.62
N LEU A 8 -2.82 3.27 -11.42
CA LEU A 8 -2.83 4.46 -10.57
C LEU A 8 -3.32 4.11 -9.16
N ILE A 9 -2.68 4.68 -8.13
CA ILE A 9 -3.23 4.74 -6.77
C ILE A 9 -3.63 6.18 -6.48
N THR A 10 -4.87 6.43 -6.07
CA THR A 10 -5.37 7.77 -5.73
C THR A 10 -6.47 7.73 -4.69
N TYR A 11 -6.63 8.79 -3.90
CA TYR A 11 -7.85 9.01 -3.15
C TYR A 11 -8.96 9.52 -4.06
N PRO A 12 -10.24 9.38 -3.67
CA PRO A 12 -11.36 9.84 -4.48
C PRO A 12 -11.37 11.37 -4.67
N ASP A 13 -10.74 12.11 -3.75
CA ASP A 13 -10.70 13.58 -3.70
C ASP A 13 -9.35 14.19 -4.09
N SER A 14 -8.32 13.39 -4.32
CA SER A 14 -6.96 13.91 -4.46
C SER A 14 -6.66 14.54 -5.81
N LEU A 15 -7.40 14.20 -6.85
CA LEU A 15 -7.26 14.76 -8.19
C LEU A 15 -8.55 15.49 -8.60
N GLY A 16 -8.73 16.69 -8.04
CA GLY A 16 -9.83 17.60 -8.37
C GLY A 16 -10.95 17.67 -7.33
N GLY A 17 -11.01 16.78 -6.32
CA GLY A 17 -11.87 16.88 -5.14
C GLY A 17 -13.05 15.88 -5.05
N ASP A 18 -13.36 15.13 -6.12
CA ASP A 18 -14.39 14.09 -6.12
C ASP A 18 -14.19 13.09 -7.29
N LEU A 19 -14.93 11.97 -7.28
CA LEU A 19 -14.84 10.91 -8.29
C LEU A 19 -15.19 11.38 -9.70
N LYS A 20 -16.13 12.31 -9.85
CA LYS A 20 -16.50 12.87 -11.16
C LYS A 20 -15.38 13.71 -11.74
N LYS A 21 -14.72 14.51 -10.90
CA LYS A 21 -13.56 15.31 -11.33
C LYS A 21 -12.35 14.43 -11.57
N LEU A 22 -12.14 13.38 -10.76
CA LEU A 22 -11.12 12.37 -11.01
C LEU A 22 -11.27 11.77 -12.42
N ASP A 23 -12.48 11.32 -12.80
CA ASP A 23 -12.78 10.77 -14.13
C ASP A 23 -12.44 11.78 -15.23
N ASN A 24 -12.86 13.05 -15.08
CA ASN A 24 -12.53 14.12 -16.03
C ASN A 24 -11.02 14.39 -16.14
N VAL A 25 -10.28 14.34 -15.02
CA VAL A 25 -8.81 14.50 -15.01
C VAL A 25 -8.13 13.35 -15.75
N LEU A 26 -8.60 12.12 -15.54
CA LEU A 26 -8.09 10.94 -16.24
C LEU A 26 -8.31 11.08 -17.76
N GLU A 27 -9.50 11.48 -18.19
CA GLU A 27 -9.81 11.67 -19.62
C GLU A 27 -9.01 12.82 -20.25
N LYS A 28 -8.87 13.94 -19.54
CA LYS A 28 -8.22 15.15 -20.05
C LYS A 28 -6.69 15.03 -20.12
N HIS A 29 -6.07 14.55 -19.06
CA HIS A 29 -4.61 14.61 -18.88
C HIS A 29 -3.90 13.27 -19.06
N PHE A 30 -4.61 12.15 -18.82
CA PHE A 30 -4.04 10.82 -18.77
C PHE A 30 -4.84 9.80 -19.60
N PRO A 31 -5.30 10.16 -20.82
CA PRO A 31 -6.10 9.25 -21.63
C PRO A 31 -5.33 7.96 -21.90
N ASP A 32 -5.98 6.81 -21.64
CA ASP A 32 -5.44 5.46 -21.82
C ASP A 32 -4.11 5.18 -21.09
N LEU A 33 -3.75 6.00 -20.10
CA LEU A 33 -2.48 5.85 -19.39
C LEU A 33 -2.52 4.72 -18.36
N PHE A 34 -3.64 4.53 -17.67
CA PHE A 34 -3.77 3.55 -16.58
C PHE A 34 -4.63 2.35 -16.98
N THR A 35 -4.26 1.72 -18.09
CA THR A 35 -4.96 0.55 -18.64
C THR A 35 -4.83 -0.70 -17.77
N GLY A 36 -3.90 -0.72 -16.82
CA GLY A 36 -3.77 -1.75 -15.79
C GLY A 36 -4.84 -1.67 -14.69
N GLY A 37 -5.36 -0.47 -14.44
CA GLY A 37 -6.42 -0.24 -13.44
C GLY A 37 -6.19 1.01 -12.59
N ILE A 38 -7.18 1.29 -11.73
CA ILE A 38 -7.15 2.40 -10.78
C ILE A 38 -7.50 1.87 -9.39
N HIS A 39 -6.58 2.03 -8.46
CA HIS A 39 -6.78 1.79 -7.04
C HIS A 39 -7.31 3.08 -6.41
N ILE A 40 -8.60 3.11 -6.13
CA ILE A 40 -9.25 4.19 -5.42
C ILE A 40 -9.19 3.84 -3.92
N LEU A 41 -8.33 4.55 -3.18
CA LEU A 41 -8.23 4.43 -1.73
C LEU A 41 -9.57 4.74 -1.09
N PRO A 42 -9.86 4.26 0.14
CA PRO A 42 -11.22 4.06 0.64
C PRO A 42 -12.17 5.22 0.39
N PRO A 43 -13.16 5.09 -0.52
CA PRO A 43 -14.12 6.14 -0.83
C PRO A 43 -15.38 6.07 0.05
N PHE A 44 -15.36 5.28 1.12
CA PHE A 44 -16.49 4.96 1.98
C PHE A 44 -16.69 6.00 3.09
N PRO A 45 -17.90 6.11 3.69
CA PRO A 45 -18.08 6.85 4.94
C PRO A 45 -17.12 6.35 6.01
N SER A 46 -16.35 7.27 6.60
CA SER A 46 -15.28 6.95 7.55
C SER A 46 -15.21 7.97 8.67
N SER A 47 -14.83 7.51 9.86
CA SER A 47 -14.64 8.37 11.03
C SER A 47 -13.20 8.83 11.25
N GLY A 48 -12.25 8.32 10.47
CA GLY A 48 -10.84 8.67 10.67
C GLY A 48 -9.90 8.05 9.63
N ASP A 49 -8.61 8.36 9.78
CA ASP A 49 -7.48 7.93 8.97
C ASP A 49 -7.74 7.99 7.46
N ARG A 50 -8.44 9.06 7.02
CA ARG A 50 -8.71 9.36 5.61
C ARG A 50 -9.32 8.18 4.83
N GLY A 51 -10.33 7.52 5.46
CA GLY A 51 -11.06 6.39 4.87
C GLY A 51 -10.78 5.04 5.55
N PHE A 52 -9.67 4.89 6.26
CA PHE A 52 -9.27 3.62 6.87
C PHE A 52 -9.93 3.33 8.24
N ALA A 53 -10.94 4.11 8.65
CA ALA A 53 -11.88 3.78 9.73
C ALA A 53 -13.32 3.77 9.17
N PRO A 54 -13.67 2.80 8.31
CA PRO A 54 -14.94 2.81 7.56
C PRO A 54 -16.12 2.52 8.48
N LEU A 55 -17.25 3.20 8.21
CA LEU A 55 -18.53 2.91 8.87
C LEU A 55 -19.23 1.73 8.18
N THR A 56 -19.08 1.64 6.86
CA THR A 56 -19.68 0.62 6.00
C THR A 56 -18.95 0.59 4.66
N TYR A 57 -19.15 -0.48 3.90
CA TYR A 57 -18.71 -0.62 2.50
C TYR A 57 -19.88 -0.70 1.52
N LEU A 58 -21.09 -0.41 1.99
CA LEU A 58 -22.30 -0.49 1.17
C LEU A 58 -22.58 0.82 0.44
N GLU A 59 -21.98 1.93 0.91
CA GLU A 59 -22.21 3.27 0.41
C GLU A 59 -20.87 3.95 0.09
N ILE A 60 -20.89 4.86 -0.87
CA ILE A 60 -19.79 5.81 -1.09
C ILE A 60 -20.06 7.05 -0.25
N GLU A 61 -19.02 7.64 0.33
CA GLU A 61 -19.13 8.92 1.06
C GLU A 61 -19.72 9.99 0.13
N PRO A 62 -20.87 10.60 0.46
CA PRO A 62 -21.60 11.50 -0.44
C PRO A 62 -20.76 12.64 -1.01
N LYS A 63 -19.79 13.15 -0.27
CA LYS A 63 -18.90 14.21 -0.76
C LYS A 63 -17.97 13.75 -1.88
N PHE A 64 -17.73 12.45 -2.03
CA PHE A 64 -16.88 11.88 -3.08
C PHE A 64 -17.70 11.47 -4.32
N GLY A 65 -19.00 11.16 -4.16
CA GLY A 65 -19.86 10.70 -5.25
C GLY A 65 -20.68 9.48 -4.90
N THR A 66 -20.84 8.58 -5.86
CA THR A 66 -21.72 7.41 -5.76
C THR A 66 -21.06 6.16 -6.34
N TRP A 67 -21.68 4.99 -6.14
CA TRP A 67 -21.30 3.76 -6.80
C TRP A 67 -21.40 3.85 -8.34
N ASP A 68 -22.28 4.70 -8.88
CA ASP A 68 -22.38 4.88 -10.33
C ASP A 68 -21.17 5.65 -10.89
N ASP A 69 -20.55 6.54 -10.09
CA ASP A 69 -19.27 7.18 -10.47
C ASP A 69 -18.14 6.15 -10.50
N ILE A 70 -18.05 5.25 -9.51
CA ILE A 70 -17.09 4.14 -9.52
C ILE A 70 -17.30 3.24 -10.76
N LYS A 71 -18.56 2.88 -11.07
CA LYS A 71 -18.88 2.05 -12.26
C LYS A 71 -18.45 2.73 -13.56
N ARG A 72 -18.69 4.05 -13.69
CA ARG A 72 -18.32 4.82 -14.88
C ARG A 72 -16.80 4.81 -15.09
N ILE A 73 -16.01 5.03 -14.06
CA ILE A 73 -14.54 4.87 -14.12
C ILE A 73 -14.19 3.41 -14.48
N GLY A 74 -14.95 2.45 -13.93
CA GLY A 74 -14.80 1.02 -14.17
C GLY A 74 -15.13 0.52 -15.57
N GLU A 75 -15.77 1.36 -16.42
CA GLU A 75 -16.00 1.04 -17.84
C GLU A 75 -14.68 1.03 -18.64
N LYS A 76 -13.72 1.85 -18.22
CA LYS A 76 -12.42 2.00 -18.90
C LYS A 76 -11.25 1.36 -18.12
N HIS A 77 -11.36 1.26 -16.80
CA HIS A 77 -10.30 0.85 -15.90
C HIS A 77 -10.72 -0.30 -14.99
N ALA A 78 -9.81 -1.24 -14.70
CA ALA A 78 -10.03 -2.19 -13.63
C ALA A 78 -10.06 -1.46 -12.27
N ILE A 79 -11.16 -1.54 -11.54
CA ILE A 79 -11.29 -0.87 -10.23
C ILE A 79 -10.68 -1.74 -9.14
N ILE A 80 -9.87 -1.12 -8.31
CA ILE A 80 -9.27 -1.70 -7.10
C ILE A 80 -9.76 -0.89 -5.91
N LEU A 81 -10.28 -1.56 -4.88
CA LEU A 81 -10.71 -0.94 -3.63
C LEU A 81 -10.09 -1.65 -2.42
N ASP A 82 -10.04 -0.93 -1.29
CA ASP A 82 -9.61 -1.49 -0.01
C ASP A 82 -10.76 -2.14 0.76
N LEU A 83 -10.48 -3.22 1.45
CA LEU A 83 -11.30 -3.81 2.48
C LEU A 83 -10.47 -3.98 3.75
N MET A 84 -10.78 -3.20 4.80
CA MET A 84 -10.18 -3.37 6.12
C MET A 84 -10.78 -4.61 6.77
N VAL A 85 -10.06 -5.74 6.65
CA VAL A 85 -10.55 -7.03 7.17
C VAL A 85 -10.33 -7.18 8.67
N ASN A 86 -9.43 -6.37 9.26
CA ASN A 86 -9.14 -6.44 10.68
C ASN A 86 -10.11 -5.61 11.54
N HIS A 87 -10.59 -4.47 11.05
CA HIS A 87 -11.29 -3.49 11.87
C HIS A 87 -12.38 -2.72 11.13
N ILE A 88 -13.26 -2.12 11.90
CA ILE A 88 -14.31 -1.20 11.42
C ILE A 88 -14.37 0.03 12.35
N SER A 89 -15.03 1.09 11.92
CA SER A 89 -15.18 2.31 12.73
C SER A 89 -15.91 2.06 14.03
N ALA A 90 -15.46 2.73 15.10
CA ALA A 90 -16.21 2.85 16.35
C ALA A 90 -17.58 3.52 16.15
N LYS A 91 -17.75 4.32 15.08
CA LYS A 91 -19.03 4.98 14.74
C LYS A 91 -19.89 4.16 13.77
N SER A 92 -19.47 2.93 13.41
CA SER A 92 -20.31 2.04 12.60
C SER A 92 -21.60 1.70 13.34
N SER A 93 -22.69 1.47 12.59
CA SER A 93 -23.97 1.06 13.18
C SER A 93 -23.84 -0.24 13.99
N TYR A 94 -22.94 -1.13 13.59
CA TYR A 94 -22.65 -2.39 14.26
C TYR A 94 -22.09 -2.19 15.67
N PHE A 95 -21.07 -1.33 15.80
CA PHE A 95 -20.46 -1.06 17.11
C PHE A 95 -21.34 -0.18 17.98
N GLN A 96 -22.07 0.77 17.40
CA GLN A 96 -23.03 1.60 18.12
C GLN A 96 -24.19 0.78 18.70
N ASP A 97 -24.68 -0.25 17.96
CA ASP A 97 -25.66 -1.18 18.51
C ASP A 97 -25.10 -1.99 19.68
N PHE A 98 -23.84 -2.46 19.56
CA PHE A 98 -23.15 -3.11 20.68
C PHE A 98 -23.00 -2.20 21.90
N LEU A 99 -22.62 -0.94 21.74
CA LEU A 99 -22.53 -0.01 22.85
C LEU A 99 -23.88 0.26 23.51
N LYS A 100 -24.94 0.33 22.73
CA LYS A 100 -26.28 0.55 23.24
C LYS A 100 -26.83 -0.66 24.01
N ASN A 101 -26.73 -1.86 23.44
CA ASN A 101 -27.42 -3.06 23.89
C ASN A 101 -26.51 -4.05 24.66
N GLY A 102 -25.18 -3.86 24.61
CA GLY A 102 -24.21 -4.76 25.23
C GLY A 102 -24.30 -6.18 24.65
N TYR A 103 -24.34 -7.20 25.50
CA TYR A 103 -24.41 -8.61 25.09
C TYR A 103 -25.76 -9.03 24.47
N GLU A 104 -26.77 -8.20 24.52
CA GLU A 104 -28.05 -8.44 23.83
C GLU A 104 -28.02 -7.90 22.38
N SER A 105 -26.96 -7.24 21.96
CA SER A 105 -26.74 -6.84 20.58
C SER A 105 -26.53 -8.08 19.70
N GLU A 106 -27.12 -8.09 18.53
CA GLU A 106 -26.83 -9.10 17.51
C GLU A 106 -25.37 -9.04 17.02
N TYR A 107 -24.65 -7.92 17.27
CA TYR A 107 -23.25 -7.73 16.92
C TYR A 107 -22.27 -7.93 18.08
N ALA A 108 -22.72 -8.41 19.23
CA ALA A 108 -21.85 -8.58 20.41
C ALA A 108 -20.64 -9.48 20.13
N ASP A 109 -20.84 -10.53 19.33
CA ASP A 109 -19.79 -11.48 18.96
C ASP A 109 -18.96 -11.03 17.74
N LEU A 110 -19.31 -9.88 17.12
CA LEU A 110 -18.49 -9.30 16.05
C LEU A 110 -17.18 -8.73 16.58
N PHE A 111 -17.14 -8.29 17.84
CA PHE A 111 -16.02 -7.57 18.42
C PHE A 111 -15.27 -8.38 19.46
N ILE A 112 -13.93 -8.23 19.48
CA ILE A 112 -13.06 -8.97 20.39
C ILE A 112 -13.05 -8.29 21.77
N GLN A 113 -13.80 -8.86 22.71
CA GLN A 113 -13.84 -8.38 24.09
C GLN A 113 -12.72 -9.02 24.90
N VAL A 114 -11.94 -8.20 25.61
CA VAL A 114 -10.76 -8.61 26.37
C VAL A 114 -11.09 -9.72 27.38
N LYS A 115 -12.24 -9.64 28.04
CA LYS A 115 -12.69 -10.64 29.02
C LYS A 115 -13.01 -12.03 28.43
N LYS A 116 -13.17 -12.14 27.11
CA LYS A 116 -13.29 -13.45 26.44
C LYS A 116 -11.94 -14.10 26.16
N LEU A 117 -10.86 -13.31 26.18
CA LEU A 117 -9.50 -13.78 25.90
C LEU A 117 -8.75 -14.16 27.18
N TRP A 118 -8.83 -13.32 28.22
CA TRP A 118 -8.23 -13.59 29.53
C TRP A 118 -9.31 -13.94 30.54
N ALA A 119 -9.16 -15.08 31.23
CA ALA A 119 -10.19 -15.65 32.12
C ALA A 119 -10.72 -14.65 33.17
N ASP A 120 -9.84 -13.80 33.71
CA ASP A 120 -10.20 -12.77 34.67
C ASP A 120 -10.53 -11.41 34.03
N GLY A 121 -10.58 -11.33 32.70
CA GLY A 121 -10.76 -10.08 31.97
C GLY A 121 -9.59 -9.08 32.11
N ILE A 122 -8.46 -9.52 32.68
CA ILE A 122 -7.28 -8.69 32.93
C ILE A 122 -6.16 -9.14 31.98
N PRO A 123 -5.71 -8.27 31.07
CA PRO A 123 -4.61 -8.58 30.18
C PRO A 123 -3.32 -8.86 30.94
N LEU A 124 -2.64 -9.95 30.59
CA LEU A 124 -1.33 -10.28 31.15
C LEU A 124 -0.24 -9.50 30.42
N GLN A 125 0.65 -8.85 31.16
CA GLN A 125 1.73 -8.05 30.57
C GLN A 125 2.66 -8.91 29.71
N GLU A 126 2.91 -10.17 30.11
CA GLU A 126 3.73 -11.11 29.33
C GLU A 126 3.17 -11.44 27.93
N ASP A 127 1.84 -11.39 27.77
CA ASP A 127 1.20 -11.53 26.46
C ASP A 127 1.35 -10.26 25.64
N ILE A 128 1.13 -9.08 26.27
CA ILE A 128 1.28 -7.78 25.62
C ILE A 128 2.71 -7.56 25.12
N ASP A 129 3.71 -7.94 25.90
CA ASP A 129 5.13 -7.80 25.57
C ASP A 129 5.54 -8.59 24.31
N LYS A 130 4.80 -9.67 23.98
CA LYS A 130 5.02 -10.46 22.76
C LYS A 130 4.33 -9.86 21.53
N MET A 131 3.34 -8.98 21.70
CA MET A 131 2.52 -8.46 20.60
C MET A 131 3.29 -7.47 19.73
N PHE A 132 3.02 -7.50 18.43
CA PHE A 132 3.48 -6.48 17.50
C PHE A 132 2.54 -5.26 17.58
N LEU A 133 2.81 -4.38 18.55
CA LEU A 133 1.95 -3.26 18.89
C LEU A 133 2.00 -2.14 17.83
N ARG A 134 0.83 -1.65 17.47
CA ARG A 134 0.65 -0.45 16.60
C ARG A 134 0.23 0.79 17.40
N ARG A 135 -0.10 0.61 18.68
CA ARG A 135 -0.40 1.64 19.68
C ARG A 135 0.06 1.13 21.05
N GLU A 136 0.15 2.03 22.02
CA GLU A 136 0.66 1.68 23.36
C GLU A 136 -0.15 0.58 24.06
N GLN A 137 -1.48 0.60 23.90
CA GLN A 137 -2.40 -0.41 24.41
C GLN A 137 -3.23 -0.98 23.26
N PRO A 138 -3.30 -2.32 23.07
CA PRO A 138 -4.07 -2.94 21.99
C PRO A 138 -5.57 -3.03 22.29
N PHE A 139 -6.09 -2.28 23.24
CA PHE A 139 -7.51 -2.24 23.61
C PHE A 139 -7.90 -0.86 24.11
N SER A 140 -9.21 -0.60 24.09
CA SER A 140 -9.81 0.63 24.60
C SER A 140 -11.05 0.32 25.44
N ASP A 141 -11.34 1.18 26.40
CA ASP A 141 -12.49 1.09 27.29
C ASP A 141 -13.70 1.82 26.69
N PHE A 142 -14.83 1.12 26.63
CA PHE A 142 -16.09 1.65 26.13
C PHE A 142 -17.20 1.42 27.15
N LYS A 143 -18.07 2.42 27.33
CA LYS A 143 -19.22 2.32 28.21
C LYS A 143 -20.40 1.70 27.47
N ILE A 144 -20.97 0.62 28.01
CA ILE A 144 -22.23 0.04 27.55
C ILE A 144 -23.39 0.86 28.11
N GLU A 145 -24.21 1.43 27.25
CA GLU A 145 -25.28 2.35 27.68
C GLU A 145 -26.34 1.65 28.55
N LYS A 146 -26.75 0.42 28.15
CA LYS A 146 -27.80 -0.35 28.83
C LYS A 146 -27.45 -0.73 30.28
N THR A 147 -26.19 -1.10 30.53
CA THR A 147 -25.77 -1.57 31.85
C THR A 147 -24.97 -0.54 32.64
N GLY A 148 -24.39 0.43 31.94
CA GLY A 148 -23.45 1.40 32.51
C GLY A 148 -22.05 0.84 32.76
N GLU A 149 -21.82 -0.44 32.46
CA GLU A 149 -20.52 -1.13 32.63
C GLU A 149 -19.51 -0.65 31.59
N ILE A 150 -18.22 -0.76 31.97
CA ILE A 150 -17.11 -0.54 31.04
C ILE A 150 -16.69 -1.86 30.44
N GLU A 151 -16.75 -1.92 29.09
CA GLU A 151 -16.26 -3.05 28.33
C GLU A 151 -14.94 -2.69 27.65
N LYS A 152 -13.94 -3.56 27.85
CA LYS A 152 -12.63 -3.42 27.20
C LYS A 152 -12.63 -4.22 25.90
N VAL A 153 -12.47 -3.51 24.75
CA VAL A 153 -12.54 -4.09 23.41
C VAL A 153 -11.18 -3.96 22.72
N TRP A 154 -10.80 -4.95 21.93
CA TRP A 154 -9.53 -4.95 21.19
C TRP A 154 -9.51 -3.86 20.11
N THR A 155 -8.39 -3.14 20.04
CA THR A 155 -8.16 -2.02 19.13
C THR A 155 -6.70 -2.00 18.72
N THR A 156 -6.34 -2.73 17.66
CA THR A 156 -4.97 -2.80 17.14
C THR A 156 -4.46 -1.44 16.66
N PHE A 157 -5.34 -0.68 16.02
CA PHE A 157 -5.03 0.61 15.41
C PHE A 157 -5.84 1.74 16.07
N GLY A 158 -5.78 2.91 15.45
CA GLY A 158 -6.47 4.11 15.89
C GLY A 158 -5.57 5.06 16.66
N LYS A 159 -5.93 6.35 16.63
CA LYS A 159 -5.14 7.44 17.23
C LYS A 159 -5.79 8.07 18.43
N THR A 160 -7.10 7.95 18.55
CA THR A 160 -7.87 8.50 19.66
C THR A 160 -7.90 7.55 20.87
N ILE A 161 -8.32 8.04 22.03
CA ILE A 161 -8.61 7.27 23.23
C ILE A 161 -10.03 7.67 23.68
N PRO A 162 -11.02 6.75 23.60
CA PRO A 162 -10.92 5.39 23.04
C PRO A 162 -10.67 5.39 21.52
N SER A 163 -10.20 4.26 20.97
CA SER A 163 -9.87 4.15 19.56
C SER A 163 -11.09 4.35 18.65
N GLU A 164 -10.87 4.98 17.51
CA GLU A 164 -11.85 5.08 16.42
C GLU A 164 -11.92 3.83 15.54
N GLN A 165 -10.98 2.87 15.70
CA GLN A 165 -10.92 1.61 14.95
C GLN A 165 -11.07 0.43 15.89
N ILE A 166 -12.09 -0.40 15.68
CA ILE A 166 -12.45 -1.53 16.52
C ILE A 166 -12.21 -2.83 15.79
N ASP A 167 -11.41 -3.71 16.36
CA ASP A 167 -11.08 -5.00 15.74
C ASP A 167 -12.28 -5.93 15.74
N MET A 168 -12.47 -6.60 14.59
CA MET A 168 -13.49 -7.61 14.39
C MET A 168 -12.94 -9.01 14.70
N ASP A 169 -13.77 -9.87 15.29
CA ASP A 169 -13.41 -11.28 15.53
C ASP A 169 -13.68 -12.13 14.30
N MET A 170 -12.62 -12.49 13.58
CA MET A 170 -12.72 -13.34 12.39
C MET A 170 -13.10 -14.81 12.69
N ASN A 171 -13.20 -15.21 13.96
CA ASN A 171 -13.81 -16.48 14.35
C ASN A 171 -15.34 -16.37 14.45
N SER A 172 -15.89 -15.17 14.46
CA SER A 172 -17.33 -14.94 14.55
C SER A 172 -18.01 -15.17 13.20
N PRO A 173 -19.10 -15.97 13.14
CA PRO A 173 -19.92 -16.08 11.94
C PRO A 173 -20.44 -14.72 11.46
N ILE A 174 -20.69 -13.77 12.36
CA ILE A 174 -21.17 -12.42 12.04
C ILE A 174 -20.12 -11.66 11.22
N ALA A 175 -18.84 -11.77 11.58
CA ALA A 175 -17.74 -11.15 10.82
C ALA A 175 -17.63 -11.75 9.42
N ILE A 176 -17.75 -13.08 9.31
CA ILE A 176 -17.72 -13.82 8.04
C ILE A 176 -18.87 -13.38 7.12
N ASP A 177 -20.08 -13.29 7.67
CA ASP A 177 -21.29 -12.86 6.93
C ASP A 177 -21.16 -11.39 6.49
N LEU A 178 -20.62 -10.53 7.34
CA LEU A 178 -20.43 -9.11 7.05
C LEU A 178 -19.40 -8.90 5.93
N LEU A 179 -18.25 -9.56 6.00
CA LEU A 179 -17.24 -9.51 4.94
C LEU A 179 -17.79 -10.09 3.61
N THR A 180 -18.57 -11.17 3.68
CA THR A 180 -19.24 -11.75 2.50
C THR A 180 -20.21 -10.76 1.87
N LYS A 181 -20.98 -10.02 2.68
CA LYS A 181 -21.89 -8.97 2.21
C LYS A 181 -21.12 -7.82 1.54
N PHE A 182 -20.01 -7.38 2.12
CA PHE A 182 -19.19 -6.32 1.55
C PHE A 182 -18.53 -6.74 0.22
N MET A 183 -17.93 -7.92 0.17
CA MET A 183 -17.35 -8.47 -1.05
C MET A 183 -18.40 -8.66 -2.16
N SER A 184 -19.61 -9.11 -1.80
CA SER A 184 -20.73 -9.22 -2.74
C SER A 184 -21.16 -7.86 -3.29
N ASN A 185 -21.14 -6.81 -2.45
CA ASN A 185 -21.41 -5.44 -2.91
C ASN A 185 -20.33 -4.95 -3.88
N PHE A 186 -19.07 -5.24 -3.62
CA PHE A 186 -17.96 -4.90 -4.53
C PHE A 186 -18.12 -5.60 -5.90
N SER A 187 -18.44 -6.89 -5.91
CA SER A 187 -18.71 -7.64 -7.14
C SER A 187 -19.86 -7.02 -7.96
N LYS A 188 -20.99 -6.67 -7.32
CA LYS A 188 -22.14 -6.00 -7.96
C LYS A 188 -21.77 -4.64 -8.58
N ASN A 189 -20.75 -3.98 -8.05
CA ASN A 189 -20.24 -2.69 -8.53
C ASN A 189 -19.00 -2.82 -9.43
N ASN A 190 -18.74 -4.03 -9.96
CA ASN A 190 -17.69 -4.31 -10.94
C ASN A 190 -16.25 -4.07 -10.43
N VAL A 191 -16.03 -4.14 -9.12
CA VAL A 191 -14.68 -4.11 -8.53
C VAL A 191 -13.92 -5.38 -8.98
N LYS A 192 -12.68 -5.24 -9.41
CA LYS A 192 -11.89 -6.34 -9.98
C LYS A 192 -10.82 -6.86 -9.03
N ILE A 193 -10.28 -6.00 -8.19
CA ILE A 193 -9.25 -6.36 -7.22
C ILE A 193 -9.64 -5.74 -5.88
N VAL A 194 -9.48 -6.49 -4.80
CA VAL A 194 -9.67 -6.00 -3.44
C VAL A 194 -8.36 -6.11 -2.67
N ARG A 195 -7.83 -4.95 -2.25
CA ARG A 195 -6.72 -4.90 -1.32
C ARG A 195 -7.24 -5.21 0.08
N LEU A 196 -6.69 -6.26 0.69
CA LEU A 196 -7.01 -6.63 2.07
C LEU A 196 -6.09 -5.85 3.01
N ASP A 197 -6.60 -4.75 3.55
CA ASP A 197 -5.88 -3.91 4.50
C ASP A 197 -5.69 -4.62 5.84
N ALA A 198 -4.50 -4.48 6.42
CA ALA A 198 -4.17 -4.96 7.76
C ALA A 198 -4.44 -6.46 7.99
N VAL A 199 -4.43 -7.29 6.94
CA VAL A 199 -4.80 -8.71 7.03
C VAL A 199 -3.91 -9.50 7.98
N GLY A 200 -2.65 -9.10 8.16
CA GLY A 200 -1.75 -9.75 9.12
C GLY A 200 -2.24 -9.73 10.57
N TYR A 201 -3.17 -8.86 10.90
CA TYR A 201 -3.67 -8.68 12.28
C TYR A 201 -5.00 -9.38 12.58
N VAL A 202 -5.60 -10.10 11.62
CA VAL A 202 -6.93 -10.70 11.81
C VAL A 202 -6.96 -11.83 12.86
N VAL A 203 -5.84 -12.46 13.16
CA VAL A 203 -5.74 -13.53 14.16
C VAL A 203 -5.22 -12.98 15.48
N LYS A 204 -6.05 -13.08 16.55
CA LYS A 204 -5.67 -12.73 17.92
C LYS A 204 -5.49 -14.00 18.74
N LYS A 205 -4.23 -14.35 19.06
CA LYS A 205 -3.87 -15.54 19.83
C LYS A 205 -2.90 -15.15 20.93
N LEU A 206 -3.33 -15.30 22.19
CA LEU A 206 -2.50 -14.98 23.34
C LEU A 206 -1.20 -15.77 23.33
N GLY A 207 -0.14 -15.18 23.87
CA GLY A 207 1.20 -15.77 23.87
C GLY A 207 1.95 -15.63 22.53
N THR A 208 1.36 -14.99 21.52
CA THR A 208 1.97 -14.73 20.20
C THR A 208 2.11 -13.23 19.93
N SER A 209 2.72 -12.88 18.77
CA SER A 209 2.77 -11.49 18.31
C SER A 209 1.40 -10.90 17.93
N CYS A 210 0.34 -11.71 17.82
CA CYS A 210 -0.95 -11.34 17.24
C CYS A 210 -0.83 -10.69 15.85
N PHE A 211 0.26 -11.00 15.15
CA PHE A 211 0.55 -10.59 13.80
C PHE A 211 1.06 -11.77 12.99
N PHE A 212 0.44 -12.02 11.84
CA PHE A 212 0.71 -13.13 10.93
C PHE A 212 0.84 -14.49 11.65
N VAL A 213 -0.15 -14.81 12.50
CA VAL A 213 -0.12 -16.00 13.34
C VAL A 213 -0.42 -17.25 12.53
N GLU A 214 0.57 -18.11 12.38
CA GLU A 214 0.46 -19.40 11.69
C GLU A 214 -0.03 -20.52 12.64
N PRO A 215 -0.81 -21.49 12.17
CA PRO A 215 -1.32 -21.65 10.80
C PRO A 215 -2.64 -20.90 10.53
N GLU A 216 -3.24 -20.27 11.52
CA GLU A 216 -4.60 -19.72 11.48
C GLU A 216 -4.77 -18.65 10.39
N ILE A 217 -3.73 -17.85 10.12
CA ILE A 217 -3.77 -16.81 9.08
C ILE A 217 -4.00 -17.41 7.68
N TYR A 218 -3.43 -18.60 7.39
CA TYR A 218 -3.62 -19.26 6.11
C TYR A 218 -5.06 -19.77 5.93
N ALA A 219 -5.72 -20.20 6.99
CA ALA A 219 -7.12 -20.60 6.94
C ALA A 219 -8.02 -19.40 6.56
N PHE A 220 -7.75 -18.22 7.12
CA PHE A 220 -8.45 -16.99 6.76
C PHE A 220 -8.17 -16.57 5.31
N LEU A 221 -6.90 -16.57 4.89
CA LEU A 221 -6.51 -16.22 3.51
C LEU A 221 -7.13 -17.16 2.48
N GLU A 222 -7.14 -18.48 2.76
CA GLU A 222 -7.77 -19.45 1.88
C GLU A 222 -9.29 -19.23 1.76
N TRP A 223 -9.96 -18.96 2.89
CA TRP A 223 -11.39 -18.67 2.90
C TRP A 223 -11.73 -17.44 2.06
N ILE A 224 -11.05 -16.31 2.30
CA ILE A 224 -11.37 -15.06 1.58
C ILE A 224 -10.95 -15.14 0.11
N HIS A 225 -9.90 -15.88 -0.22
CA HIS A 225 -9.49 -16.15 -1.61
C HIS A 225 -10.57 -16.94 -2.37
N LYS A 226 -11.13 -17.99 -1.75
CA LYS A 226 -12.24 -18.77 -2.33
C LYS A 226 -13.49 -17.92 -2.50
N LEU A 227 -13.83 -17.10 -1.52
CA LEU A 227 -14.96 -16.15 -1.61
C LEU A 227 -14.75 -15.18 -2.78
N ALA A 228 -13.58 -14.53 -2.85
CA ALA A 228 -13.25 -13.59 -3.92
C ALA A 228 -13.33 -14.24 -5.29
N GLY A 229 -12.74 -15.45 -5.45
CA GLY A 229 -12.81 -16.22 -6.69
C GLY A 229 -14.23 -16.51 -7.14
N SER A 230 -15.15 -16.86 -6.22
CA SER A 230 -16.57 -17.08 -6.51
C SER A 230 -17.30 -15.81 -6.98
N LEU A 231 -16.76 -14.64 -6.63
CA LEU A 231 -17.29 -13.32 -6.99
C LEU A 231 -16.56 -12.67 -8.20
N ASN A 232 -15.62 -13.38 -8.84
CA ASN A 232 -14.76 -12.89 -9.90
C ASN A 232 -13.91 -11.66 -9.47
N ILE A 233 -13.46 -11.64 -8.23
CA ILE A 233 -12.58 -10.66 -7.64
C ILE A 233 -11.22 -11.31 -7.38
N GLU A 234 -10.13 -10.59 -7.67
CA GLU A 234 -8.77 -10.93 -7.24
C GLU A 234 -8.49 -10.29 -5.88
N ILE A 235 -7.74 -10.95 -5.01
CA ILE A 235 -7.32 -10.34 -3.73
C ILE A 235 -5.85 -9.93 -3.77
N LEU A 236 -5.54 -8.86 -3.04
CA LEU A 236 -4.19 -8.33 -2.87
C LEU A 236 -3.95 -8.08 -1.38
N PRO A 237 -3.44 -9.08 -0.64
CA PRO A 237 -3.14 -8.94 0.78
C PRO A 237 -2.04 -7.91 1.04
N GLU A 238 -2.29 -6.98 1.98
CA GLU A 238 -1.26 -6.10 2.53
C GLU A 238 -0.62 -6.75 3.74
N ILE A 239 0.65 -7.12 3.62
CA ILE A 239 1.38 -7.81 4.69
C ILE A 239 2.77 -7.19 4.82
N HIS A 240 2.95 -6.40 5.88
CA HIS A 240 4.24 -5.86 6.31
C HIS A 240 4.93 -6.87 7.23
N ALA A 241 5.55 -7.89 6.65
CA ALA A 241 6.27 -8.94 7.34
C ALA A 241 7.67 -9.12 6.72
N GLU A 242 8.53 -9.88 7.38
CA GLU A 242 9.83 -10.27 6.83
C GLU A 242 9.69 -10.83 5.41
N TYR A 243 10.68 -10.59 4.57
CA TYR A 243 10.63 -10.93 3.14
C TYR A 243 10.36 -12.43 2.88
N GLN A 244 10.81 -13.32 3.77
CA GLN A 244 10.54 -14.77 3.64
C GLN A 244 9.05 -15.07 3.68
N THR A 245 8.31 -14.42 4.57
CA THR A 245 6.85 -14.55 4.68
C THR A 245 6.15 -14.03 3.43
N GLN A 246 6.59 -12.87 2.93
CA GLN A 246 6.08 -12.31 1.67
C GLN A 246 6.33 -13.26 0.50
N PHE A 247 7.54 -13.82 0.39
CA PHE A 247 7.91 -14.76 -0.68
C PHE A 247 7.14 -16.08 -0.59
N LYS A 248 6.89 -16.58 0.63
CA LYS A 248 6.07 -17.78 0.85
C LYS A 248 4.68 -17.61 0.27
N LEU A 249 4.01 -16.49 0.57
CA LEU A 249 2.68 -16.19 0.03
C LEU A 249 2.68 -16.07 -1.49
N ALA A 250 3.67 -15.40 -2.06
CA ALA A 250 3.81 -15.30 -3.51
C ALA A 250 3.98 -16.69 -4.16
N ASN A 251 4.78 -17.57 -3.56
CA ASN A 251 4.99 -18.94 -4.04
C ASN A 251 3.74 -19.84 -3.91
N GLU A 252 2.83 -19.52 -2.98
CA GLU A 252 1.51 -20.14 -2.84
C GLU A 252 0.49 -19.60 -3.87
N GLY A 253 0.90 -18.63 -4.71
CA GLY A 253 0.10 -18.11 -5.81
C GLY A 253 -0.66 -16.81 -5.52
N TYR A 254 -0.52 -16.23 -4.32
CA TYR A 254 -1.11 -14.93 -4.03
C TYR A 254 -0.38 -13.83 -4.77
N TRP A 255 -1.12 -12.85 -5.25
CA TRP A 255 -0.57 -11.54 -5.56
C TRP A 255 -0.23 -10.83 -4.24
N ILE A 256 0.96 -10.24 -4.16
CA ILE A 256 1.41 -9.50 -2.99
C ILE A 256 1.99 -8.13 -3.40
N TYR A 257 2.13 -7.22 -2.44
CA TYR A 257 2.93 -6.02 -2.64
C TYR A 257 4.42 -6.31 -2.57
N ASP A 258 5.20 -5.58 -3.36
CA ASP A 258 6.66 -5.54 -3.22
C ASP A 258 7.04 -4.37 -2.29
N PHE A 259 7.05 -4.61 -0.99
CA PHE A 259 7.42 -3.61 0.01
C PHE A 259 8.94 -3.44 0.19
N ILE A 260 9.73 -4.28 -0.49
CA ILE A 260 11.20 -4.27 -0.43
C ILE A 260 11.77 -3.34 -1.50
N LEU A 261 11.19 -3.36 -2.69
CA LEU A 261 11.67 -2.60 -3.85
C LEU A 261 11.79 -1.09 -3.61
N PRO A 262 10.81 -0.38 -2.97
CA PRO A 262 10.91 1.06 -2.77
C PRO A 262 12.15 1.46 -1.97
N TYR A 263 12.45 0.72 -0.89
CA TYR A 263 13.65 1.00 -0.09
C TYR A 263 14.93 0.64 -0.86
N THR A 264 15.01 -0.51 -1.53
CA THR A 264 16.23 -0.93 -2.24
C THR A 264 16.58 0.00 -3.40
N ILE A 265 15.59 0.55 -4.11
CA ILE A 265 15.83 1.59 -5.12
C ILE A 265 16.32 2.89 -4.46
N LEU A 266 15.70 3.30 -3.36
CA LEU A 266 16.11 4.49 -2.61
C LEU A 266 17.55 4.36 -2.10
N GLU A 267 17.90 3.21 -1.51
CA GLU A 267 19.26 2.88 -1.08
C GLU A 267 20.24 2.95 -2.27
N THR A 268 19.91 2.32 -3.38
CA THR A 268 20.74 2.31 -4.60
C THR A 268 21.06 3.72 -5.07
N LEU A 269 20.07 4.60 -5.16
CA LEU A 269 20.26 5.96 -5.65
C LEU A 269 21.01 6.85 -4.65
N ILE A 270 20.76 6.71 -3.35
CA ILE A 270 21.43 7.48 -2.31
C ILE A 270 22.89 7.03 -2.12
N THR A 271 23.13 5.73 -2.13
CA THR A 271 24.48 5.16 -1.91
C THR A 271 25.34 5.10 -3.17
N LYS A 272 24.73 5.27 -4.36
CA LYS A 272 25.38 5.09 -5.67
C LYS A 272 25.87 3.66 -5.90
N SER A 273 25.17 2.67 -5.32
CA SER A 273 25.52 1.26 -5.43
C SER A 273 24.31 0.41 -5.71
N SER A 274 24.31 -0.32 -6.81
CA SER A 274 23.24 -1.22 -7.23
C SER A 274 23.35 -2.64 -6.65
N LYS A 275 24.32 -2.89 -5.78
CA LYS A 275 24.62 -4.24 -5.28
C LYS A 275 23.39 -4.90 -4.65
N SER A 276 22.82 -4.28 -3.61
CA SER A 276 21.65 -4.83 -2.89
C SER A 276 20.45 -5.01 -3.82
N LEU A 277 20.21 -4.04 -4.70
CA LEU A 277 19.11 -4.11 -5.66
C LEU A 277 19.29 -5.27 -6.66
N LYS A 278 20.49 -5.43 -7.21
CA LYS A 278 20.80 -6.56 -8.14
C LYS A 278 20.63 -7.93 -7.46
N GLU A 279 21.04 -8.05 -6.20
CA GLU A 279 20.85 -9.28 -5.42
C GLU A 279 19.37 -9.54 -5.17
N TYR A 280 18.60 -8.54 -4.77
CA TYR A 280 17.16 -8.65 -4.55
C TYR A 280 16.41 -9.03 -5.84
N LEU A 281 16.68 -8.37 -6.95
CA LEU A 281 16.01 -8.63 -8.24
C LEU A 281 16.18 -10.06 -8.76
N LYS A 282 17.24 -10.78 -8.33
CA LYS A 282 17.48 -12.19 -8.71
C LYS A 282 16.60 -13.17 -7.94
N VAL A 283 16.22 -12.84 -6.72
CA VAL A 283 15.53 -13.78 -5.81
C VAL A 283 14.05 -13.48 -5.60
N ARG A 284 13.61 -12.27 -5.92
CA ARG A 284 12.24 -11.84 -5.70
C ARG A 284 11.21 -12.60 -6.54
N PRO A 285 9.99 -12.86 -6.01
CA PRO A 285 8.88 -13.41 -6.78
C PRO A 285 8.46 -12.44 -7.91
N ARG A 286 7.70 -12.95 -8.88
CA ARG A 286 7.23 -12.15 -10.02
C ARG A 286 5.78 -11.70 -9.91
N ASN A 287 4.96 -12.41 -9.15
CA ASN A 287 3.56 -12.08 -8.88
C ASN A 287 3.43 -11.02 -7.78
N GLN A 288 4.06 -9.87 -8.01
CA GLN A 288 4.07 -8.73 -7.09
C GLN A 288 3.56 -7.47 -7.77
N PHE A 289 2.89 -6.64 -6.98
CA PHE A 289 2.59 -5.25 -7.34
C PHE A 289 3.75 -4.38 -6.88
N THR A 290 4.44 -3.73 -7.83
CA THR A 290 5.61 -2.89 -7.54
C THR A 290 5.20 -1.44 -7.40
N MET A 291 5.68 -0.78 -6.35
CA MET A 291 5.47 0.66 -6.13
C MET A 291 6.75 1.31 -5.63
N LEU A 292 6.86 2.63 -5.71
CA LEU A 292 7.87 3.42 -5.01
C LEU A 292 7.26 4.17 -3.83
N ASP A 293 6.01 4.59 -3.99
CA ASP A 293 5.24 5.40 -3.07
C ASP A 293 3.77 4.94 -3.04
N CYS A 294 3.15 5.16 -1.92
CA CYS A 294 1.72 5.00 -1.70
C CYS A 294 1.26 6.03 -0.64
N HIS A 295 0.07 5.84 -0.08
CA HIS A 295 -0.46 6.70 0.98
C HIS A 295 0.26 6.54 2.34
N ASP A 296 1.08 5.50 2.48
CA ASP A 296 1.99 5.26 3.60
C ASP A 296 3.42 5.68 3.28
N GLY A 297 4.35 5.43 4.19
CA GLY A 297 5.77 5.67 3.97
C GLY A 297 6.48 4.51 3.26
N VAL A 298 7.75 4.72 2.90
CA VAL A 298 8.64 3.66 2.41
C VAL A 298 8.96 2.72 3.57
N PRO A 299 8.58 1.43 3.50
CA PRO A 299 8.77 0.49 4.62
C PRO A 299 10.24 0.09 4.78
N ILE A 300 10.65 -0.12 6.03
CA ILE A 300 11.96 -0.69 6.38
C ILE A 300 11.74 -1.91 7.28
N LYS A 301 11.19 -1.74 8.48
CA LYS A 301 10.95 -2.85 9.40
C LYS A 301 9.46 -3.18 9.50
N PRO A 302 9.08 -4.46 9.50
CA PRO A 302 9.94 -5.67 9.41
C PRO A 302 10.28 -6.09 7.97
N ASP A 303 9.82 -5.42 6.94
CA ASP A 303 9.87 -5.84 5.54
C ASP A 303 11.28 -6.15 5.05
N MET A 304 12.26 -5.35 5.49
CA MET A 304 13.67 -5.45 5.10
C MET A 304 14.51 -6.30 6.07
N ASP A 305 13.92 -6.86 7.13
CA ASP A 305 14.69 -7.65 8.09
C ASP A 305 15.40 -8.82 7.41
N GLY A 306 16.70 -8.95 7.66
CA GLY A 306 17.56 -9.93 7.00
C GLY A 306 18.12 -9.52 5.62
N LEU A 307 17.66 -8.43 5.03
CA LEU A 307 18.13 -7.92 3.72
C LEU A 307 18.96 -6.65 3.82
N TYR A 308 18.75 -5.79 4.80
CA TYR A 308 19.46 -4.54 4.93
C TYR A 308 20.69 -4.65 5.86
N GLN A 309 21.65 -3.74 5.67
CA GLN A 309 22.76 -3.54 6.60
C GLN A 309 22.48 -2.30 7.44
N GLY A 310 22.45 -2.43 8.77
CA GLY A 310 22.05 -1.37 9.70
C GLY A 310 22.78 -0.04 9.49
N ALA A 311 24.10 -0.06 9.26
CA ALA A 311 24.87 1.16 8.99
C ALA A 311 24.47 1.85 7.68
N VAL A 312 24.13 1.09 6.64
CA VAL A 312 23.64 1.62 5.36
C VAL A 312 22.23 2.19 5.52
N ALA A 313 21.35 1.46 6.22
CA ALA A 313 20.00 1.91 6.48
C ALA A 313 19.97 3.26 7.25
N ARG A 314 20.81 3.41 8.27
CA ARG A 314 20.95 4.69 9.00
C ARG A 314 21.36 5.83 8.05
N LYS A 315 22.35 5.60 7.18
CA LYS A 315 22.78 6.60 6.19
C LYS A 315 21.65 7.01 5.24
N VAL A 316 20.85 6.04 4.78
CA VAL A 316 19.69 6.29 3.90
C VAL A 316 18.64 7.09 4.64
N VAL A 317 18.28 6.69 5.85
CA VAL A 317 17.32 7.40 6.71
C VAL A 317 17.77 8.83 6.98
N ASP A 318 19.04 9.03 7.39
CA ASP A 318 19.59 10.35 7.66
C ASP A 318 19.51 11.27 6.43
N GLN A 319 19.81 10.72 5.24
CA GLN A 319 19.69 11.51 4.01
C GLN A 319 18.21 11.87 3.70
N CYS A 320 17.28 10.94 3.91
CA CYS A 320 15.86 11.20 3.72
C CYS A 320 15.33 12.26 4.71
N VAL A 321 15.75 12.20 5.97
CA VAL A 321 15.40 13.20 6.98
C VAL A 321 15.96 14.58 6.60
N LYS A 322 17.20 14.67 6.10
CA LYS A 322 17.76 15.92 5.55
C LYS A 322 16.93 16.46 4.38
N ASN A 323 16.33 15.59 3.61
CA ASN A 323 15.44 15.93 2.49
C ASN A 323 13.99 16.18 2.93
N GLY A 324 13.72 16.27 4.24
CA GLY A 324 12.45 16.66 4.81
C GLY A 324 11.49 15.49 5.11
N ALA A 325 11.97 14.26 5.19
CA ALA A 325 11.17 13.13 5.63
C ALA A 325 10.89 13.19 7.14
N ASN A 326 9.76 12.62 7.56
CA ASN A 326 9.55 12.20 8.94
C ASN A 326 9.54 10.65 9.05
N LEU A 327 9.60 10.14 10.28
CA LEU A 327 9.75 8.72 10.52
C LEU A 327 8.56 8.15 11.31
N SER A 328 8.20 6.91 11.00
CA SER A 328 7.39 6.06 11.87
C SER A 328 8.31 5.06 12.55
N LEU A 329 8.14 4.86 13.86
CA LEU A 329 9.00 3.99 14.65
C LEU A 329 8.22 2.77 15.14
N ILE A 330 8.95 1.68 15.41
CA ILE A 330 8.41 0.48 16.04
C ILE A 330 8.25 0.75 17.54
N LEU A 331 7.07 0.44 18.09
CA LEU A 331 6.76 0.65 19.50
C LEU A 331 7.27 -0.52 20.37
N SER A 332 7.08 -1.75 19.92
CA SER A 332 7.43 -2.96 20.68
C SER A 332 8.94 -3.18 20.76
N GLN A 333 9.48 -3.24 21.98
CA GLN A 333 10.91 -3.45 22.22
C GLN A 333 11.45 -4.76 21.62
N ALA A 334 10.62 -5.83 21.67
CA ALA A 334 10.99 -7.15 21.14
C ALA A 334 11.25 -7.15 19.62
N HIS A 335 10.81 -6.11 18.89
CA HIS A 335 10.94 -6.00 17.44
C HIS A 335 11.95 -4.93 17.00
N LYS A 336 12.69 -4.33 17.93
CA LYS A 336 13.81 -3.43 17.64
C LYS A 336 15.09 -4.22 17.43
N ASP A 337 16.02 -3.69 16.63
CA ASP A 337 17.34 -4.30 16.48
C ASP A 337 18.15 -4.18 17.78
N SER A 338 19.12 -5.06 17.93
CA SER A 338 20.03 -5.07 19.08
C SER A 338 20.85 -3.76 19.21
N ASP A 339 21.05 -3.04 18.10
CA ASP A 339 21.71 -1.74 18.06
C ASP A 339 20.72 -0.56 18.21
N GLY A 340 19.44 -0.84 18.49
CA GLY A 340 18.38 0.14 18.70
C GLY A 340 17.78 0.74 17.43
N PHE A 341 18.06 0.19 16.23
CA PHE A 341 17.38 0.63 15.01
C PHE A 341 15.92 0.20 15.03
N ASP A 342 14.99 1.17 14.89
CA ASP A 342 13.57 0.98 15.11
C ASP A 342 12.69 1.69 14.05
N VAL A 343 13.27 2.09 12.92
CA VAL A 343 12.53 2.79 11.87
C VAL A 343 11.61 1.80 11.16
N HIS A 344 10.30 2.04 11.31
CA HIS A 344 9.26 1.27 10.62
C HIS A 344 9.08 1.74 9.18
N GLN A 345 8.89 3.06 8.97
CA GLN A 345 8.70 3.67 7.64
C GLN A 345 9.35 5.05 7.56
N ILE A 346 9.86 5.39 6.37
CA ILE A 346 10.27 6.74 5.98
C ILE A 346 9.08 7.41 5.30
N ARG A 347 8.55 8.51 5.86
CA ARG A 347 7.39 9.23 5.33
C ARG A 347 7.84 10.46 4.56
N GLY A 348 7.33 10.62 3.37
CA GLY A 348 7.59 11.72 2.46
C GLY A 348 7.24 11.32 1.03
N THR A 349 7.14 12.30 0.12
CA THR A 349 6.99 11.99 -1.29
C THR A 349 8.30 11.41 -1.83
N TYR A 350 8.24 10.39 -2.66
CA TYR A 350 9.45 9.75 -3.19
C TYR A 350 10.37 10.74 -3.93
N TYR A 351 9.75 11.72 -4.60
CA TYR A 351 10.47 12.82 -5.25
C TYR A 351 11.26 13.68 -4.24
N SER A 352 10.65 14.04 -3.09
CA SER A 352 11.35 14.77 -2.03
C SER A 352 12.43 13.94 -1.35
N LEU A 353 12.19 12.63 -1.13
CA LEU A 353 13.21 11.73 -0.55
C LEU A 353 14.49 11.70 -1.39
N LEU A 354 14.38 11.89 -2.72
CA LEU A 354 15.49 12.01 -3.67
C LEU A 354 15.99 13.45 -3.85
N GLY A 355 15.64 14.38 -2.94
CA GLY A 355 16.09 15.77 -2.97
C GLY A 355 15.48 16.60 -4.10
N CYS A 356 14.30 16.24 -4.60
CA CYS A 356 13.63 16.86 -5.74
C CYS A 356 14.50 16.87 -7.01
N ASN A 357 15.31 15.84 -7.20
CA ASN A 357 16.17 15.68 -8.38
C ASN A 357 15.41 14.91 -9.47
N ASP A 358 15.11 15.57 -10.58
CA ASP A 358 14.36 15.01 -11.70
C ASP A 358 15.01 13.74 -12.28
N ALA A 359 16.36 13.77 -12.44
CA ALA A 359 17.11 12.65 -12.99
C ALA A 359 17.04 11.43 -12.08
N ALA A 360 17.31 11.60 -10.77
CA ALA A 360 17.22 10.54 -9.79
C ALA A 360 15.79 9.96 -9.71
N TYR A 361 14.77 10.82 -9.77
CA TYR A 361 13.38 10.40 -9.72
C TYR A 361 12.97 9.58 -10.95
N LEU A 362 13.31 10.04 -12.14
CA LEU A 362 13.02 9.30 -13.37
C LEU A 362 13.81 8.00 -13.48
N ALA A 363 15.06 7.97 -13.00
CA ALA A 363 15.84 6.73 -12.85
C ALA A 363 15.14 5.73 -11.91
N ALA A 364 14.63 6.20 -10.76
CA ALA A 364 13.86 5.35 -9.83
C ALA A 364 12.63 4.75 -10.51
N ARG A 365 11.84 5.57 -11.23
CA ARG A 365 10.63 5.12 -11.95
C ARG A 365 10.98 4.16 -13.09
N ALA A 366 12.07 4.42 -13.84
CA ALA A 366 12.54 3.51 -14.88
C ALA A 366 12.92 2.14 -14.31
N ILE A 367 13.66 2.11 -13.20
CA ILE A 367 14.01 0.85 -12.51
C ILE A 367 12.73 0.13 -12.04
N GLN A 368 11.77 0.84 -11.43
CA GLN A 368 10.49 0.25 -11.04
C GLN A 368 9.77 -0.39 -12.24
N PHE A 369 9.66 0.32 -13.36
CA PHE A 369 8.89 -0.15 -14.52
C PHE A 369 9.58 -1.28 -15.28
N PHE A 370 10.91 -1.37 -15.18
CA PHE A 370 11.66 -2.50 -15.71
C PHE A 370 11.72 -3.70 -14.75
N THR A 371 11.37 -3.52 -13.48
CA THR A 371 11.27 -4.63 -12.52
C THR A 371 10.03 -5.49 -12.83
N PRO A 372 10.14 -6.84 -12.82
CA PRO A 372 8.98 -7.73 -13.01
C PRO A 372 7.86 -7.46 -12.00
N GLY A 373 6.62 -7.56 -12.45
CA GLY A 373 5.43 -7.32 -11.63
C GLY A 373 4.49 -6.28 -12.24
N ILE A 374 3.43 -5.95 -11.51
CA ILE A 374 2.44 -4.97 -11.93
C ILE A 374 2.81 -3.61 -11.32
N PRO A 375 3.25 -2.62 -12.12
CA PRO A 375 3.65 -1.33 -11.58
C PRO A 375 2.44 -0.53 -11.11
N GLN A 376 2.53 0.04 -9.91
CA GLN A 376 1.59 1.03 -9.38
C GLN A 376 2.29 2.38 -9.20
N VAL A 377 1.63 3.45 -9.59
CA VAL A 377 2.08 4.83 -9.42
C VAL A 377 1.08 5.56 -8.54
N TYR A 378 1.57 6.11 -7.44
CA TYR A 378 0.74 6.93 -6.55
C TYR A 378 0.55 8.32 -7.14
N TYR A 379 -0.62 8.92 -6.98
CA TYR A 379 -0.98 10.19 -7.64
C TYR A 379 -0.02 11.34 -7.35
N VAL A 380 0.51 11.43 -6.10
CA VAL A 380 1.53 12.44 -5.77
C VAL A 380 2.80 12.18 -6.57
N GLY A 381 3.21 10.91 -6.67
CA GLY A 381 4.36 10.52 -7.47
C GLY A 381 4.14 10.72 -8.98
N LEU A 382 2.93 10.51 -9.49
CA LEU A 382 2.60 10.78 -10.89
C LEU A 382 2.92 12.22 -11.28
N LEU A 383 2.64 13.16 -10.38
CA LEU A 383 2.89 14.58 -10.56
C LEU A 383 4.27 15.04 -10.05
N ALA A 384 5.17 14.10 -9.66
CA ALA A 384 6.45 14.40 -9.01
C ALA A 384 6.28 15.46 -7.89
N GLY A 385 5.27 15.23 -7.04
CA GLY A 385 4.85 16.16 -5.99
C GLY A 385 5.87 16.21 -4.86
N LYS A 386 5.98 17.39 -4.24
CA LYS A 386 6.84 17.64 -3.08
C LYS A 386 6.11 17.36 -1.78
N ASN A 387 6.87 17.23 -0.69
CA ASN A 387 6.35 17.12 0.66
C ASN A 387 5.41 18.29 0.99
N ASP A 388 4.20 17.99 1.47
CA ASP A 388 3.24 18.99 1.94
C ASP A 388 3.43 19.26 3.45
N VAL A 389 4.39 20.13 3.76
CA VAL A 389 4.74 20.50 5.12
C VAL A 389 3.59 21.28 5.80
N GLU A 390 2.83 22.06 5.03
CA GLU A 390 1.72 22.85 5.56
C GLU A 390 0.55 21.95 5.98
N ALA A 391 0.23 20.91 5.22
CA ALA A 391 -0.79 19.94 5.62
C ALA A 391 -0.42 19.24 6.94
N VAL A 392 0.86 18.89 7.13
CA VAL A 392 1.32 18.31 8.41
C VAL A 392 1.19 19.30 9.57
N LYS A 393 1.53 20.57 9.37
CA LYS A 393 1.38 21.61 10.41
C LYS A 393 -0.09 21.82 10.81
N GLN A 394 -0.99 21.81 9.84
CA GLN A 394 -2.42 22.02 10.04
C GLN A 394 -3.10 20.84 10.74
N THR A 395 -2.73 19.62 10.38
CA THR A 395 -3.39 18.41 10.87
C THR A 395 -2.69 17.75 12.06
N GLY A 396 -1.41 18.01 12.25
CA GLY A 396 -0.55 17.24 13.16
C GLY A 396 -0.23 15.83 12.70
N GLU A 397 -0.67 15.43 11.50
CA GLU A 397 -0.57 14.08 10.97
C GLU A 397 0.64 13.91 10.06
N GLY A 398 1.64 13.13 10.51
CA GLY A 398 2.88 12.92 9.75
C GLY A 398 2.70 12.32 8.36
N ARG A 399 1.62 11.57 8.11
CA ARG A 399 1.30 10.99 6.80
C ARG A 399 0.83 12.03 5.78
N GLU A 400 0.30 13.19 6.21
CA GLU A 400 -0.15 14.25 5.31
C GLU A 400 0.99 14.84 4.49
N LEU A 401 2.24 14.55 4.84
CA LEU A 401 3.43 14.96 4.10
C LEU A 401 3.42 14.50 2.64
N ASN A 402 2.81 13.34 2.36
CA ASN A 402 2.71 12.74 1.01
C ASN A 402 1.26 12.57 0.53
N ARG A 403 0.31 13.38 1.03
CA ARG A 403 -1.13 13.24 0.74
C ARG A 403 -1.75 14.55 0.25
N HIS A 404 -0.98 15.39 -0.47
CA HIS A 404 -1.47 16.64 -1.02
C HIS A 404 -2.68 16.43 -1.94
N ASN A 405 -3.75 17.22 -1.77
CA ASN A 405 -4.90 17.22 -2.66
C ASN A 405 -4.73 18.31 -3.75
N TYR A 406 -4.65 17.88 -4.99
CA TYR A 406 -4.47 18.79 -6.12
C TYR A 406 -5.81 19.35 -6.62
N SER A 407 -5.92 20.66 -6.70
CA SER A 407 -6.98 21.34 -7.45
C SER A 407 -6.81 21.13 -8.95
N LEU A 408 -7.86 21.35 -9.75
CA LEU A 408 -7.79 21.22 -11.20
C LEU A 408 -6.73 22.16 -11.82
N SER A 409 -6.58 23.38 -11.28
CA SER A 409 -5.58 24.34 -11.76
C SER A 409 -4.14 23.92 -11.44
N GLU A 410 -3.92 23.30 -10.28
CA GLU A 410 -2.61 22.73 -9.95
C GLU A 410 -2.28 21.57 -10.88
N ILE A 411 -3.23 20.66 -11.15
CA ILE A 411 -3.03 19.56 -12.10
C ILE A 411 -2.67 20.09 -13.48
N ASP A 412 -3.43 21.10 -14.00
CA ASP A 412 -3.15 21.74 -15.28
C ASP A 412 -1.71 22.30 -15.35
N SER A 413 -1.18 22.80 -14.23
CA SER A 413 0.20 23.30 -14.12
C SER A 413 1.23 22.18 -14.01
N GLU A 414 0.99 21.20 -13.11
CA GLU A 414 1.95 20.12 -12.81
C GLU A 414 2.21 19.23 -14.03
N VAL A 415 1.19 18.96 -14.85
CA VAL A 415 1.35 18.15 -16.08
C VAL A 415 2.23 18.83 -17.15
N GLN A 416 2.48 20.13 -17.06
CA GLN A 416 3.38 20.86 -17.96
C GLN A 416 4.85 20.71 -17.55
N ARG A 417 5.16 20.20 -16.36
CA ARG A 417 6.54 20.02 -15.91
C ARG A 417 7.24 18.94 -16.74
N PRO A 418 8.47 19.18 -17.20
CA PRO A 418 9.20 18.20 -18.01
C PRO A 418 9.34 16.82 -17.37
N VAL A 419 9.55 16.77 -16.05
CA VAL A 419 9.66 15.50 -15.29
C VAL A 419 8.37 14.69 -15.36
N VAL A 420 7.21 15.33 -15.28
CA VAL A 420 5.89 14.69 -15.38
C VAL A 420 5.64 14.20 -16.81
N GLY A 421 5.95 15.02 -17.81
CA GLY A 421 5.85 14.63 -19.21
C GLY A 421 6.68 13.40 -19.55
N LYS A 422 7.94 13.36 -19.09
CA LYS A 422 8.83 12.20 -19.27
C LYS A 422 8.34 10.94 -18.53
N LEU A 423 7.77 11.10 -17.34
CA LEU A 423 7.15 9.99 -16.59
C LEU A 423 5.95 9.43 -17.35
N ILE A 424 5.09 10.27 -17.91
CA ILE A 424 3.95 9.85 -18.74
C ILE A 424 4.44 9.05 -19.96
N GLU A 425 5.48 9.52 -20.66
CA GLU A 425 6.07 8.79 -21.78
C GLU A 425 6.62 7.42 -21.35
N LEU A 426 7.26 7.35 -20.19
CA LEU A 426 7.79 6.11 -19.62
C LEU A 426 6.68 5.12 -19.28
N ILE A 427 5.55 5.59 -18.72
CA ILE A 427 4.36 4.77 -18.47
C ILE A 427 3.78 4.24 -19.79
N LYS A 428 3.63 5.09 -20.81
CA LYS A 428 3.16 4.68 -22.13
C LYS A 428 4.06 3.61 -22.74
N PHE A 429 5.36 3.79 -22.65
CA PHE A 429 6.34 2.80 -23.11
C PHE A 429 6.17 1.46 -22.37
N ARG A 430 6.10 1.48 -21.02
CA ARG A 430 5.91 0.27 -20.19
C ARG A 430 4.63 -0.48 -20.56
N ASN A 431 3.55 0.24 -20.84
CA ASN A 431 2.25 -0.35 -21.16
C ASN A 431 2.17 -0.95 -22.56
N SER A 432 2.91 -0.38 -23.53
CA SER A 432 2.76 -0.73 -24.94
C SER A 432 3.84 -1.67 -25.47
N HIS A 433 5.04 -1.69 -24.85
CA HIS A 433 6.14 -2.46 -25.42
C HIS A 433 6.01 -3.94 -25.12
N PRO A 434 5.97 -4.82 -26.14
CA PRO A 434 5.68 -6.26 -25.97
C PRO A 434 6.74 -7.02 -25.17
N ALA A 435 7.99 -6.57 -25.16
CA ALA A 435 9.09 -7.21 -24.44
C ALA A 435 8.78 -7.42 -22.96
N PHE A 436 8.00 -6.56 -22.32
CA PHE A 436 7.63 -6.68 -20.89
C PHE A 436 6.75 -7.90 -20.55
N ASN A 437 6.30 -8.66 -21.56
CA ASN A 437 5.64 -9.94 -21.38
C ASN A 437 6.60 -11.14 -21.54
N GLY A 438 7.88 -10.87 -21.72
CA GLY A 438 8.90 -11.89 -21.98
C GLY A 438 9.75 -12.26 -20.77
N THR A 439 11.02 -12.53 -21.03
CA THR A 439 12.02 -12.92 -20.04
C THR A 439 12.79 -11.71 -19.53
N PHE A 440 12.86 -11.56 -18.21
CA PHE A 440 13.62 -10.52 -17.53
C PHE A 440 15.03 -10.98 -17.18
N ASN A 441 16.00 -10.08 -17.30
CA ASN A 441 17.38 -10.29 -16.90
C ASN A 441 17.95 -9.07 -16.18
N VAL A 442 18.79 -9.32 -15.19
CA VAL A 442 19.71 -8.35 -14.58
C VAL A 442 21.07 -8.60 -15.21
N GLU A 443 21.52 -7.67 -16.05
CA GLU A 443 22.78 -7.81 -16.78
C GLU A 443 23.99 -7.57 -15.86
N VAL A 444 25.12 -8.15 -16.21
CA VAL A 444 26.38 -7.92 -15.48
C VAL A 444 26.91 -6.53 -15.80
N CYS A 445 27.09 -5.71 -14.78
CA CYS A 445 27.67 -4.37 -14.85
C CYS A 445 28.35 -4.02 -13.53
N SER A 446 29.03 -2.87 -13.48
CA SER A 446 29.65 -2.34 -12.25
C SER A 446 28.58 -2.04 -11.17
N ASP A 447 28.98 -1.90 -9.91
CA ASP A 447 28.06 -1.54 -8.83
C ASP A 447 27.59 -0.07 -8.92
N SER A 448 28.29 0.77 -9.70
CA SER A 448 27.87 2.15 -10.00
C SER A 448 26.83 2.23 -11.13
N GLU A 449 26.40 1.09 -11.67
CA GLU A 449 25.44 1.01 -12.76
C GLU A 449 24.36 -0.03 -12.45
N ILE A 450 23.21 0.09 -13.10
CA ILE A 450 22.23 -0.99 -13.18
C ILE A 450 21.75 -1.14 -14.62
N VAL A 451 21.74 -2.39 -15.09
CA VAL A 451 21.27 -2.73 -16.44
C VAL A 451 20.24 -3.83 -16.35
N LEU A 452 19.01 -3.50 -16.79
CA LEU A 452 17.86 -4.39 -16.78
C LEU A 452 17.38 -4.61 -18.21
N SER A 453 17.07 -5.85 -18.57
CA SER A 453 16.56 -6.16 -19.91
C SER A 453 15.39 -7.12 -19.90
N TRP A 454 14.54 -6.95 -20.90
CA TRP A 454 13.40 -7.80 -21.22
C TRP A 454 13.50 -8.26 -22.66
N ASN A 455 13.20 -9.54 -22.90
CA ASN A 455 13.25 -10.14 -24.24
C ASN A 455 11.99 -10.98 -24.47
N LEU A 456 11.33 -10.74 -25.60
CA LEU A 456 10.21 -11.54 -26.08
C LEU A 456 10.36 -11.76 -27.60
N ASN A 457 10.67 -13.00 -28.02
CA ASN A 457 10.98 -13.32 -29.41
C ASN A 457 12.07 -12.37 -29.97
N ASP A 458 11.76 -11.63 -31.04
CA ASP A 458 12.66 -10.68 -31.69
C ASP A 458 12.60 -9.27 -31.10
N THR A 459 11.79 -9.08 -30.05
CA THR A 459 11.67 -7.77 -29.38
C THR A 459 12.43 -7.73 -28.07
N TYR A 460 13.07 -6.60 -27.79
CA TYR A 460 13.74 -6.35 -26.51
C TYR A 460 13.48 -4.93 -26.03
N ALA A 461 13.60 -4.76 -24.71
CA ALA A 461 13.69 -3.47 -24.04
C ALA A 461 14.80 -3.54 -22.98
N ARG A 462 15.73 -2.60 -23.01
CA ARG A 462 16.90 -2.56 -22.14
C ARG A 462 17.02 -1.19 -21.49
N LEU A 463 17.10 -1.15 -20.19
CA LEU A 463 17.38 0.04 -19.38
C LEU A 463 18.83 0.01 -18.91
N HIS A 464 19.56 1.11 -19.08
CA HIS A 464 20.85 1.35 -18.46
C HIS A 464 20.78 2.63 -17.63
N VAL A 465 21.17 2.57 -16.37
CA VAL A 465 21.25 3.70 -15.45
C VAL A 465 22.67 3.81 -14.91
N ASP A 466 23.30 4.96 -15.11
CA ASP A 466 24.54 5.36 -14.43
C ASP A 466 24.18 6.06 -13.12
N LEU A 467 24.54 5.47 -12.00
CA LEU A 467 24.22 5.98 -10.66
C LEU A 467 25.05 7.21 -10.27
N ALA A 468 26.17 7.48 -10.94
CA ALA A 468 27.00 8.64 -10.61
C ALA A 468 26.25 9.95 -10.86
N ASN A 469 25.54 10.04 -11.98
CA ASN A 469 24.81 11.24 -12.44
C ASN A 469 23.32 11.01 -12.66
N TYR A 470 22.83 9.75 -12.46
CA TYR A 470 21.47 9.28 -12.69
C TYR A 470 21.01 9.28 -14.18
N SER A 471 21.95 9.40 -15.13
CA SER A 471 21.58 9.29 -16.54
C SER A 471 20.95 7.94 -16.84
N SER A 472 19.86 7.95 -17.57
CA SER A 472 19.07 6.76 -17.87
C SER A 472 18.80 6.66 -19.36
N GLU A 473 19.16 5.53 -19.95
CA GLU A 473 18.96 5.25 -21.37
C GLU A 473 18.09 4.02 -21.55
N ILE A 474 17.11 4.11 -22.44
CA ILE A 474 16.35 2.96 -22.90
C ILE A 474 16.71 2.66 -24.35
N SER A 475 17.19 1.45 -24.61
CA SER A 475 17.30 0.90 -25.94
C SER A 475 16.24 -0.18 -26.13
N CYS A 476 15.56 -0.19 -27.25
CA CYS A 476 14.53 -1.16 -27.54
C CYS A 476 14.49 -1.47 -29.04
N SER A 477 13.93 -2.62 -29.42
CA SER A 477 13.52 -2.90 -30.79
C SER A 477 12.06 -2.53 -30.97
N ASP A 478 11.69 -2.08 -32.16
CA ASP A 478 10.29 -2.03 -32.57
C ASP A 478 9.79 -3.43 -33.00
N SER A 479 8.54 -3.53 -33.43
CA SER A 479 7.93 -4.77 -33.91
C SER A 479 8.58 -5.32 -35.20
N SER A 480 9.43 -4.55 -35.89
CA SER A 480 10.19 -4.96 -37.07
C SER A 480 11.65 -5.33 -36.73
N GLY A 481 12.05 -5.28 -35.45
CA GLY A 481 13.40 -5.57 -34.97
C GLY A 481 14.38 -4.39 -35.13
N ILE A 482 13.91 -3.21 -35.55
CA ILE A 482 14.74 -2.02 -35.66
C ILE A 482 15.06 -1.47 -34.28
N GLN A 483 16.36 -1.22 -34.04
CA GLN A 483 16.83 -0.65 -32.77
C GLN A 483 16.48 0.83 -32.66
N LEU A 484 15.83 1.20 -31.55
CA LEU A 484 15.53 2.57 -31.18
C LEU A 484 16.24 2.91 -29.87
N MET A 485 16.89 4.07 -29.81
CA MET A 485 17.43 4.61 -28.55
C MET A 485 16.54 5.76 -28.09
N LYS A 486 16.06 5.70 -26.85
CA LYS A 486 15.39 6.81 -26.17
C LYS A 486 16.23 7.22 -24.97
N GLN A 487 16.80 8.39 -25.03
CA GLN A 487 17.38 9.03 -23.86
C GLN A 487 16.23 9.59 -23.03
N ILE A 488 16.03 9.07 -21.82
CA ILE A 488 14.99 9.57 -20.91
C ILE A 488 15.48 10.85 -20.22
N LEU A 489 16.79 10.98 -20.02
CA LEU A 489 17.45 12.18 -19.44
C LEU A 489 18.85 12.37 -20.00
#